data_a89ed02306ffe894e2db2601ca5855e0
#
_entry.id   a89ed02306ffe894e2db2601ca5855e0
#
_cell.length_a   1.000
_cell.length_b   1.000
_cell.length_c   1.000
_cell.angle_alpha   90.00
_cell.angle_beta   90.00
_cell.angle_gamma   90.00
#
_symmetry.space_group_name_H-M   'P 1'
#
loop_
_entity.id
_entity.type
_entity.pdbx_description
1 polymer ?
#
loop_
_entity_poly.entity_id
_entity_poly.type
_entity_poly.pdbx_seq_one_letter_code
_entity_poly.pdbx_strand_id
1 'polypeptide(L)'
;MCYTRVVTKEKGNYSVTDKRYNIYKEDTKMAVVKLTTDNFEQEVLQAQQPVLVDFYADWCGPCKMMAPIVEALSEELSDVKVCHINIDENIDIAQKYRVMSIPTFIAFKGGEESGKQIGAIPKTALVDLVK
;
A
#
# COMPACT_ATOMS: atom_id res chain seq x y z
N MET A 1 20.31 14.89 9.05
CA MET A 1 20.23 14.79 8.76
C MET A 1 20.17 14.75 8.62
N CYS A 2 19.77 14.83 8.75
CA CYS A 2 19.48 14.75 8.49
C CYS A 2 19.22 15.06 8.52
N TYR A 3 19.21 15.23 8.62
CA TYR A 3 18.87 15.60 8.43
C TYR A 3 18.85 15.85 8.59
N THR A 4 18.71 15.90 8.54
CA THR A 4 18.51 16.18 8.43
C THR A 4 18.29 16.83 8.57
N ARG A 5 18.21 16.90 8.72
CA ARG A 5 17.76 17.44 8.65
C ARG A 5 17.43 17.94 8.87
N VAL A 6 17.29 17.98 9.06
CA VAL A 6 16.71 18.43 9.09
C VAL A 6 16.03 18.79 9.61
N VAL A 7 15.77 18.92 10.16
CA VAL A 7 14.85 19.16 10.35
C VAL A 7 14.57 19.86 11.12
N THR A 8 14.25 20.01 11.27
CA THR A 8 13.87 20.75 11.67
C THR A 8 13.20 21.14 12.36
N LYS A 9 12.78 21.11 13.02
CA LYS A 9 11.91 21.47 13.46
C LYS A 9 11.77 22.67 13.85
N GLU A 10 11.50 23.04 13.69
CA GLU A 10 11.24 24.08 13.72
C GLU A 10 10.39 24.64 14.22
N LYS A 11 9.90 24.76 14.84
CA LYS A 11 9.00 25.02 15.11
C LYS A 11 8.11 24.42 15.09
N GLY A 12 8.00 23.88 15.27
CA GLY A 12 7.29 23.11 15.08
C GLY A 12 6.95 22.46 14.31
N ASN A 13 7.14 22.53 13.98
CA ASN A 13 6.98 21.77 13.04
C ASN A 13 7.71 21.35 12.34
N TYR A 14 8.24 21.39 12.23
CA TYR A 14 9.03 20.83 11.39
C TYR A 14 9.10 20.86 10.41
N SER A 15 9.34 21.05 10.00
CA SER A 15 9.50 21.10 8.92
C SER A 15 10.17 20.77 8.39
N VAL A 16 10.53 20.98 8.31
CA VAL A 16 11.16 20.57 7.60
C VAL A 16 11.62 20.73 6.98
N THR A 17 12.02 20.83 6.71
CA THR A 17 12.51 20.94 5.98
C THR A 17 13.12 20.42 5.58
N ASP A 18 13.31 20.40 5.74
CA ASP A 18 13.76 19.68 5.33
C ASP A 18 13.49 18.95 4.95
N LYS A 19 13.36 18.71 4.76
CA LYS A 19 13.08 17.93 4.39
C LYS A 19 13.41 17.02 4.44
N ARG A 20 13.68 17.03 5.09
CA ARG A 20 13.94 16.21 5.36
C ARG A 20 13.45 15.85 6.17
N TYR A 21 13.16 16.47 6.76
CA TYR A 21 12.62 16.11 7.47
C TYR A 21 11.67 15.84 7.65
N ASN A 22 11.49 15.86 8.05
CA ASN A 22 10.63 15.38 8.17
C ASN A 22 10.30 14.99 8.41
N ILE A 23 10.39 14.85 8.76
CA ILE A 23 10.15 14.19 8.93
C ILE A 23 9.99 13.91 9.59
N TYR A 24 9.94 13.84 10.03
CA TYR A 24 9.65 13.25 10.45
C TYR A 24 8.98 12.79 10.81
N LYS A 25 8.64 12.59 11.27
CA LYS A 25 8.02 12.07 11.33
C LYS A 25 7.37 11.57 11.28
N GLU A 26 7.06 11.40 11.61
CA GLU A 26 6.46 10.86 11.23
C GLU A 26 6.41 10.26 10.80
N ASP A 27 6.74 10.05 10.89
CA ASP A 27 6.72 9.46 10.29
C ASP A 27 6.84 8.76 9.81
N THR A 28 7.22 8.83 9.66
CA THR A 28 7.40 8.00 9.05
C THR A 28 7.24 6.59 9.13
N LYS A 29 6.64 6.22 9.54
CA LYS A 29 6.19 4.88 9.62
C LYS A 29 5.56 4.44 8.34
N MET A 30 5.91 3.26 7.85
CA MET A 30 5.31 2.74 6.64
C MET A 30 3.82 2.51 6.85
N ALA A 31 3.04 3.15 6.08
CA ALA A 31 1.59 2.97 6.09
C ALA A 31 1.17 2.29 4.80
N VAL A 32 -0.01 1.67 4.83
CA VAL A 32 -0.62 1.14 3.62
C VAL A 32 -0.99 2.31 2.73
N VAL A 33 -0.53 2.29 1.48
CA VAL A 33 -0.77 3.38 0.53
C VAL A 33 -2.18 3.29 0.00
N LYS A 34 -2.93 4.39 0.09
CA LYS A 34 -4.28 4.42 -0.45
C LYS A 34 -4.21 4.75 -1.94
N LEU A 35 -4.74 3.83 -2.75
CA LEU A 35 -4.74 3.99 -4.20
C LEU A 35 -6.06 4.55 -4.69
N THR A 36 -5.97 5.27 -5.79
CA THR A 36 -7.13 5.75 -6.55
C THR A 36 -6.84 5.49 -8.02
N THR A 37 -7.85 5.68 -8.85
CA THR A 37 -7.66 5.59 -10.30
C THR A 37 -6.55 6.55 -10.75
N ASP A 38 -6.48 7.73 -10.13
CA ASP A 38 -5.54 8.77 -10.54
C ASP A 38 -4.09 8.43 -10.21
N ASN A 39 -3.84 7.75 -9.07
CA ASN A 39 -2.45 7.50 -8.67
C ASN A 39 -2.01 6.05 -8.91
N PHE A 40 -2.89 5.19 -9.43
CA PHE A 40 -2.59 3.77 -9.57
C PHE A 40 -1.37 3.54 -10.45
N GLU A 41 -1.31 4.23 -11.58
CA GLU A 41 -0.19 4.04 -12.50
C GLU A 41 1.13 4.41 -11.83
N GLN A 42 1.18 5.56 -11.17
CA GLN A 42 2.40 6.03 -10.54
C GLN A 42 2.82 5.14 -9.38
N GLU A 43 1.85 4.76 -8.54
CA GLU A 43 2.18 4.05 -7.31
C GLU A 43 2.43 2.57 -7.54
N VAL A 44 1.80 1.97 -8.54
CA VAL A 44 1.86 0.52 -8.77
C VAL A 44 2.65 0.18 -10.02
N LEU A 45 2.26 0.74 -11.16
CA LEU A 45 2.83 0.32 -12.44
C LEU A 45 4.24 0.85 -12.65
N GLN A 46 4.57 2.00 -12.06
CA GLN A 46 5.89 2.60 -12.15
C GLN A 46 6.78 2.32 -10.95
N ALA A 47 6.29 1.50 -10.01
CA ALA A 47 7.04 1.20 -8.79
C ALA A 47 8.27 0.33 -9.11
N GLN A 48 9.37 0.63 -8.43
CA GLN A 48 10.62 -0.11 -8.59
C GLN A 48 10.65 -1.39 -7.77
N GLN A 49 9.87 -1.44 -6.67
CA GLN A 49 9.81 -2.61 -5.81
C GLN A 49 8.53 -3.39 -6.09
N PRO A 50 8.45 -4.63 -5.60
CA PRO A 50 7.19 -5.37 -5.68
C PRO A 50 6.08 -4.64 -4.94
N VAL A 51 4.86 -4.76 -5.45
CA VAL A 51 3.70 -4.09 -4.88
C VAL A 51 2.62 -5.12 -4.60
N LEU A 52 2.02 -5.04 -3.43
CA LEU A 52 0.85 -5.84 -3.07
C LEU A 52 -0.35 -4.91 -2.97
N VAL A 53 -1.42 -5.22 -3.71
CA VAL A 53 -2.62 -4.39 -3.72
C VAL A 53 -3.78 -5.19 -3.15
N ASP A 54 -4.43 -4.63 -2.13
CA ASP A 54 -5.62 -5.18 -1.48
C ASP A 54 -6.84 -4.46 -2.02
N PHE A 55 -7.68 -5.18 -2.76
CA PHE A 55 -8.94 -4.65 -3.28
C PHE A 55 -10.03 -4.91 -2.26
N TYR A 56 -10.68 -3.86 -1.77
CA TYR A 56 -11.64 -3.96 -0.67
C TYR A 56 -12.84 -3.04 -0.91
N ALA A 57 -13.85 -3.18 -0.04
CA ALA A 57 -14.97 -2.24 0.04
C ALA A 57 -15.34 -2.08 1.52
N ASP A 58 -15.97 -0.95 1.84
CA ASP A 58 -16.29 -0.64 3.24
C ASP A 58 -17.32 -1.59 3.84
N TRP A 59 -18.19 -2.16 2.99
CA TRP A 59 -19.25 -3.06 3.44
C TRP A 59 -18.78 -4.51 3.57
N CYS A 60 -17.54 -4.80 3.26
CA CYS A 60 -17.02 -6.16 3.18
C CYS A 60 -16.48 -6.60 4.53
N GLY A 61 -17.14 -7.59 5.17
CA GLY A 61 -16.69 -8.11 6.46
C GLY A 61 -15.33 -8.78 6.39
N PRO A 62 -15.11 -9.73 5.46
CA PRO A 62 -13.78 -10.37 5.34
C PRO A 62 -12.67 -9.37 5.07
N CYS A 63 -12.95 -8.29 4.33
CA CYS A 63 -11.96 -7.25 4.09
C CYS A 63 -11.52 -6.60 5.39
N LYS A 64 -12.47 -6.35 6.29
CA LYS A 64 -12.15 -5.76 7.59
C LYS A 64 -11.29 -6.68 8.45
N MET A 65 -11.51 -7.99 8.32
CA MET A 65 -10.69 -8.96 9.03
C MET A 65 -9.26 -8.98 8.50
N MET A 66 -9.07 -8.71 7.21
CA MET A 66 -7.75 -8.70 6.62
C MET A 66 -6.99 -7.41 6.84
N ALA A 67 -7.68 -6.33 7.16
CA ALA A 67 -7.05 -5.01 7.29
C ALA A 67 -5.86 -5.00 8.27
N PRO A 68 -5.99 -5.54 9.50
CA PRO A 68 -4.83 -5.55 10.40
C PRO A 68 -3.68 -6.42 9.89
N ILE A 69 -3.99 -7.49 9.14
CA ILE A 69 -2.97 -8.33 8.56
C ILE A 69 -2.19 -7.57 7.48
N VAL A 70 -2.91 -6.84 6.65
CA VAL A 70 -2.30 -6.03 5.58
C VAL A 70 -1.44 -4.93 6.20
N GLU A 71 -1.94 -4.29 7.26
CA GLU A 71 -1.15 -3.28 7.97
C GLU A 71 0.13 -3.86 8.56
N ALA A 72 0.02 -5.03 9.17
CA ALA A 72 1.20 -5.68 9.75
C ALA A 72 2.22 -5.97 8.66
N LEU A 73 1.78 -6.43 7.50
CA LEU A 73 2.68 -6.70 6.38
C LEU A 73 3.39 -5.44 5.91
N SER A 74 2.69 -4.31 5.89
CA SER A 74 3.31 -3.06 5.46
C SER A 74 4.45 -2.65 6.36
N GLU A 75 4.40 -3.07 7.62
CA GLU A 75 5.47 -2.76 8.58
C GLU A 75 6.58 -3.80 8.57
N GLU A 76 6.24 -5.06 8.26
CA GLU A 76 7.21 -6.15 8.28
C GLU A 76 8.02 -6.25 7.00
N LEU A 77 7.42 -5.94 5.86
CA LEU A 77 8.06 -6.09 4.56
C LEU A 77 8.56 -4.73 4.08
N SER A 78 9.81 -4.42 4.39
CA SER A 78 10.37 -3.11 4.06
C SER A 78 10.66 -2.95 2.56
N ASP A 79 10.77 -4.06 1.83
CA ASP A 79 11.09 -4.04 0.41
C ASP A 79 9.87 -4.20 -0.49
N VAL A 80 8.67 -4.28 0.09
CA VAL A 80 7.42 -4.43 -0.66
C VAL A 80 6.53 -3.23 -0.35
N LYS A 81 5.98 -2.62 -1.39
CA LYS A 81 5.01 -1.55 -1.20
C LYS A 81 3.63 -2.19 -1.03
N VAL A 82 2.98 -1.92 0.09
CA VAL A 82 1.66 -2.47 0.39
C VAL A 82 0.63 -1.37 0.19
N CYS A 83 -0.39 -1.67 -0.61
CA CYS A 83 -1.40 -0.69 -1.00
C CYS A 83 -2.79 -1.28 -0.84
N HIS A 84 -3.78 -0.41 -0.77
CA HIS A 84 -5.17 -0.85 -0.80
C HIS A 84 -5.99 0.10 -1.68
N ILE A 85 -7.07 -0.42 -2.25
CA ILE A 85 -7.92 0.36 -3.14
C ILE A 85 -9.38 -0.04 -2.92
N ASN A 86 -10.23 0.97 -2.80
CA ASN A 86 -11.68 0.76 -2.62
C ASN A 86 -12.32 0.57 -3.99
N ILE A 87 -12.93 -0.60 -4.22
CA ILE A 87 -13.49 -0.91 -5.53
C ILE A 87 -14.71 -0.07 -5.86
N ASP A 88 -15.45 0.41 -4.86
CA ASP A 88 -16.63 1.23 -5.10
C ASP A 88 -16.26 2.60 -5.61
N GLU A 89 -15.11 3.11 -5.21
CA GLU A 89 -14.62 4.42 -5.62
C GLU A 89 -13.75 4.37 -6.87
N ASN A 90 -13.31 3.17 -7.26
CA ASN A 90 -12.36 3.00 -8.36
C ASN A 90 -12.76 1.79 -9.20
N ILE A 91 -13.97 1.85 -9.75
CA ILE A 91 -14.57 0.73 -10.47
C ILE A 91 -13.76 0.34 -11.70
N ASP A 92 -13.18 1.32 -12.39
CA ASP A 92 -12.42 1.07 -13.61
C ASP A 92 -11.18 0.23 -13.34
N ILE A 93 -10.49 0.47 -12.22
CA ILE A 93 -9.31 -0.33 -11.86
C ILE A 93 -9.76 -1.76 -11.49
N ALA A 94 -10.84 -1.88 -10.73
CA ALA A 94 -11.35 -3.20 -10.37
C ALA A 94 -11.73 -4.00 -11.63
N GLN A 95 -12.36 -3.36 -12.61
CA GLN A 95 -12.72 -4.03 -13.84
C GLN A 95 -11.50 -4.40 -14.66
N LYS A 96 -10.52 -3.51 -14.73
CA LYS A 96 -9.29 -3.76 -15.50
C LYS A 96 -8.59 -5.02 -15.03
N TYR A 97 -8.56 -5.25 -13.72
CA TYR A 97 -7.88 -6.42 -13.16
C TYR A 97 -8.84 -7.55 -12.80
N ARG A 98 -10.09 -7.45 -13.29
CA ARG A 98 -11.09 -8.52 -13.18
C ARG A 98 -11.34 -8.93 -11.73
N VAL A 99 -11.47 -7.92 -10.86
CA VAL A 99 -11.78 -8.16 -9.46
C VAL A 99 -13.28 -8.39 -9.36
N MET A 100 -13.67 -9.66 -9.19
CA MET A 100 -15.09 -10.06 -9.17
C MET A 100 -15.61 -10.26 -7.76
N SER A 101 -14.74 -10.53 -6.83
CA SER A 101 -15.11 -10.69 -5.43
C SER A 101 -14.02 -10.10 -4.56
N ILE A 102 -14.33 -9.80 -3.32
CA ILE A 102 -13.40 -9.14 -2.39
C ILE A 102 -13.39 -9.88 -1.06
N PRO A 103 -12.27 -9.83 -0.36
CA PRO A 103 -11.03 -9.18 -0.72
C PRO A 103 -10.31 -9.93 -1.85
N THR A 104 -9.61 -9.21 -2.70
CA THR A 104 -8.72 -9.78 -3.71
C THR A 104 -7.36 -9.12 -3.54
N PHE A 105 -6.32 -9.95 -3.55
CA PHE A 105 -4.95 -9.46 -3.41
C PHE A 105 -4.20 -9.74 -4.69
N ILE A 106 -3.61 -8.70 -5.28
CA ILE A 106 -2.85 -8.84 -6.51
C ILE A 106 -1.44 -8.31 -6.26
N ALA A 107 -0.45 -9.11 -6.62
CA ALA A 107 0.95 -8.72 -6.55
C ALA A 107 1.39 -8.23 -7.92
N PHE A 108 2.19 -7.17 -7.93
CA PHE A 108 2.74 -6.59 -9.15
C PHE A 108 4.26 -6.56 -9.05
N LYS A 109 4.91 -6.85 -10.15
CA LYS A 109 6.36 -6.73 -10.28
C LYS A 109 6.67 -6.13 -11.64
N GLY A 110 7.44 -5.03 -11.63
CA GLY A 110 7.79 -4.38 -12.87
C GLY A 110 6.61 -3.88 -13.67
N GLY A 111 5.54 -3.50 -12.98
CA GLY A 111 4.33 -2.98 -13.62
C GLY A 111 3.37 -4.03 -14.11
N GLU A 112 3.64 -5.31 -13.84
CA GLU A 112 2.79 -6.40 -14.34
C GLU A 112 2.28 -7.25 -13.19
N GLU A 113 1.07 -7.75 -13.34
CA GLU A 113 0.46 -8.64 -12.36
C GLU A 113 1.28 -9.93 -12.31
N SER A 114 1.79 -10.26 -11.12
CA SER A 114 2.61 -11.47 -10.93
C SER A 114 1.90 -12.57 -10.16
N GLY A 115 0.79 -12.24 -9.48
CA GLY A 115 0.02 -13.25 -8.76
C GLY A 115 -1.26 -12.65 -8.22
N LYS A 116 -2.21 -13.52 -7.91
CA LYS A 116 -3.53 -13.09 -7.43
C LYS A 116 -4.08 -14.12 -6.46
N GLN A 117 -4.65 -13.66 -5.36
CA GLN A 117 -5.36 -14.50 -4.39
C GLN A 117 -6.69 -13.85 -4.05
N ILE A 118 -7.72 -14.67 -3.92
CA ILE A 118 -9.08 -14.19 -3.67
C ILE A 118 -9.55 -14.71 -2.32
N GLY A 119 -10.16 -13.82 -1.54
CA GLY A 119 -10.74 -14.17 -0.25
C GLY A 119 -9.80 -13.92 0.91
N ALA A 120 -10.29 -14.20 2.11
CA ALA A 120 -9.49 -14.06 3.33
C ALA A 120 -8.48 -15.21 3.38
N ILE A 121 -7.21 -14.86 3.39
CA ILE A 121 -6.11 -15.83 3.36
C ILE A 121 -5.14 -15.51 4.48
N PRO A 122 -4.34 -16.50 4.91
CA PRO A 122 -3.37 -16.26 5.98
C PRO A 122 -2.24 -15.33 5.53
N LYS A 123 -1.59 -14.69 6.50
CA LYS A 123 -0.51 -13.77 6.22
C LYS A 123 0.61 -14.43 5.42
N THR A 124 0.90 -15.71 5.71
CA THR A 124 1.95 -16.43 4.98
C THR A 124 1.66 -16.53 3.49
N ALA A 125 0.38 -16.68 3.13
CA ALA A 125 0.00 -16.73 1.71
C ALA A 125 0.25 -15.39 1.02
N LEU A 126 0.03 -14.30 1.73
CA LEU A 126 0.32 -12.97 1.19
C LEU A 126 1.81 -12.75 1.00
N VAL A 127 2.62 -13.22 1.96
CA VAL A 127 4.07 -13.13 1.84
C VAL A 127 4.56 -13.92 0.63
N ASP A 128 4.02 -15.12 0.44
CA ASP A 128 4.39 -15.95 -0.70
C ASP A 128 4.02 -15.31 -2.03
N LEU A 129 2.91 -14.56 -2.03
CA LEU A 129 2.42 -13.93 -3.25
C LEU A 129 3.40 -12.89 -3.80
N VAL A 130 4.14 -12.22 -2.92
CA VAL A 130 5.05 -11.13 -3.31
C VAL A 130 6.50 -11.56 -3.43
N LYS A 131 6.77 -12.83 -3.23
CA LYS A 131 8.14 -13.36 -3.37
C LYS A 131 8.60 -13.51 -4.81
#